data_ee3326c4e5b7e1f593e087a5f52cfbb5
#
_entry.id   ee3326c4e5b7e1f593e087a5f52cfbb5
#
_cell.length_a   1.000
_cell.length_b   1.000
_cell.length_c   1.000
_cell.angle_alpha   90.00
_cell.angle_beta   90.00
_cell.angle_gamma   90.00
#
_symmetry.space_group_name_H-M   'P 1'
#
loop_
_entity.id
_entity.type
_entity.pdbx_description
1 polymer ?
#
loop_
_entity_poly.entity_id
_entity_poly.type
_entity_poly.pdbx_seq_one_letter_code
_entity_poly.pdbx_strand_id
1 'polypeptide(L)'
;MKKLLLLVVTLLSASFMSAQTMKEIPVQKRFHAMSENGKYMITNDQAYVGIYNTETDEFDEYYDGITNYEVGKGNMVTNDGLLVGAVDGMPSILDIKNKKWTPLGLKEGDALYSQANAITPSHKYIVGNVGLKGIPFGKLKYKPVLWTLNDDGTYGEYEDLPYPEKDFSGVTPMYILANCISEDGTVIAGQLMRQDNECLPIIYHKSQDGTWTYEVYDEGLCEPGLEFPEFPVEPTAPDLYEFMTEEEIAAYKEDSTAYADSLRQYNNHEIDKKPEYKPEKSYYASDEENNLFKEARDKYLEDMYAFSDQLKVFRTFYYEHVTPNFYAQNSVNLSANGKYYSTTCNKNYKSGDAALFTVDNGFELHDFEDGNWAYTVTNDGDLFVSDNNSPFVYPAGSSECISLADWLKSKGENEAAEWLGTVDTRVAICNSNGRVISGFSGMGSYRSWIIKLDETPTGITGIEQSGNSHVKAYDLQGRIVAEGEYNEVRNNLKRGIYIINGRKIVVK
;
A
#
# COMPACT_ATOMS: atom_id res chain seq x y z
N MET A 1 -21.65 -47.89 27.45
CA MET A 1 -21.70 -47.33 26.10
C MET A 1 -22.34 -45.94 26.03
N LYS A 2 -23.51 -45.65 26.62
CA LYS A 2 -24.14 -44.30 26.57
C LYS A 2 -23.29 -43.16 27.21
N LYS A 3 -22.54 -43.41 28.29
CA LYS A 3 -21.68 -42.41 28.94
C LYS A 3 -20.40 -42.15 28.16
N LEU A 4 -19.90 -43.10 27.38
CA LEU A 4 -18.71 -42.91 26.52
C LEU A 4 -19.06 -42.10 25.26
N LEU A 5 -20.28 -42.28 24.74
CA LEU A 5 -20.78 -41.51 23.59
C LEU A 5 -21.00 -40.03 23.94
N LEU A 6 -21.43 -39.73 25.18
CA LEU A 6 -21.63 -38.36 25.65
C LEU A 6 -20.27 -37.60 25.84
N LEU A 7 -19.23 -38.31 26.28
CA LEU A 7 -17.89 -37.76 26.45
C LEU A 7 -17.21 -37.48 25.11
N VAL A 8 -17.42 -38.31 24.10
CA VAL A 8 -16.89 -38.13 22.73
C VAL A 8 -17.62 -36.98 22.04
N VAL A 9 -18.92 -36.79 22.24
CA VAL A 9 -19.67 -35.68 21.68
C VAL A 9 -19.30 -34.35 22.35
N THR A 10 -19.03 -34.33 23.67
CA THR A 10 -18.53 -33.15 24.36
C THR A 10 -17.06 -32.82 24.01
N LEU A 11 -16.22 -33.82 23.74
CA LEU A 11 -14.85 -33.60 23.26
C LEU A 11 -14.79 -33.18 21.78
N LEU A 12 -15.74 -33.61 20.94
CA LEU A 12 -15.85 -33.19 19.55
C LEU A 12 -16.49 -31.80 19.40
N SER A 13 -17.32 -31.37 20.33
CA SER A 13 -17.86 -29.99 20.35
C SER A 13 -16.89 -28.95 20.94
N ALA A 14 -15.88 -29.40 21.69
CA ALA A 14 -14.83 -28.50 22.22
C ALA A 14 -13.68 -28.20 21.20
N SER A 15 -13.69 -28.87 20.03
CA SER A 15 -12.56 -28.76 19.08
C SER A 15 -12.76 -27.77 17.94
N PHE A 16 -13.80 -26.93 17.95
CA PHE A 16 -14.05 -25.91 16.94
C PHE A 16 -14.55 -24.59 17.53
N MET A 17 -14.12 -24.23 18.70
CA MET A 17 -14.11 -22.82 19.10
C MET A 17 -12.74 -22.28 18.75
N SER A 18 -12.59 -21.70 17.56
CA SER A 18 -11.53 -20.75 17.28
C SER A 18 -11.71 -19.64 18.29
N ALA A 19 -10.87 -19.60 19.31
CA ALA A 19 -11.00 -18.59 20.35
C ALA A 19 -10.53 -17.23 19.76
N GLN A 20 -11.40 -16.23 19.87
CA GLN A 20 -11.04 -14.85 19.62
C GLN A 20 -9.70 -14.54 20.29
N THR A 21 -8.74 -14.03 19.53
CA THR A 21 -7.40 -13.71 20.03
C THR A 21 -7.23 -12.21 20.13
N MET A 22 -6.96 -11.72 21.33
CA MET A 22 -6.63 -10.32 21.59
C MET A 22 -5.33 -10.29 22.37
N LYS A 23 -4.27 -9.70 21.80
CA LYS A 23 -2.99 -9.62 22.49
C LYS A 23 -2.20 -8.37 22.15
N GLU A 24 -1.48 -7.84 23.13
CA GLU A 24 -0.38 -6.91 22.87
C GLU A 24 0.82 -7.67 22.32
N ILE A 25 1.53 -7.06 21.39
CA ILE A 25 2.76 -7.61 20.81
C ILE A 25 3.91 -7.27 21.74
N PRO A 26 4.71 -8.26 22.19
CA PRO A 26 5.76 -8.05 23.18
C PRO A 26 6.98 -7.28 22.65
N VAL A 27 7.01 -6.99 21.35
CA VAL A 27 8.09 -6.25 20.68
C VAL A 27 7.69 -4.78 20.56
N GLN A 28 8.56 -3.88 21.05
CA GLN A 28 8.32 -2.43 21.00
C GLN A 28 8.60 -1.86 19.60
N LYS A 29 7.75 -2.20 18.64
CA LYS A 29 7.82 -1.78 17.23
C LYS A 29 6.45 -1.35 16.73
N ARG A 30 6.45 -0.46 15.76
CA ARG A 30 5.26 -0.06 15.00
C ARG A 30 5.11 -1.00 13.82
N PHE A 31 4.12 -1.87 13.85
CA PHE A 31 3.78 -2.71 12.71
C PHE A 31 2.78 -1.98 11.82
N HIS A 32 3.12 -1.77 10.56
CA HIS A 32 2.37 -0.98 9.60
C HIS A 32 1.66 -1.81 8.53
N ALA A 33 1.98 -3.09 8.42
CA ALA A 33 1.31 -4.03 7.52
C ALA A 33 1.19 -5.41 8.17
N MET A 34 0.28 -6.24 7.65
CA MET A 34 0.08 -7.60 8.08
C MET A 34 -0.42 -8.48 6.94
N SER A 35 -0.24 -9.81 7.06
CA SER A 35 -0.89 -10.78 6.18
C SER A 35 -2.40 -10.86 6.48
N GLU A 36 -3.21 -11.29 5.49
CA GLU A 36 -4.66 -11.41 5.61
C GLU A 36 -5.13 -12.24 6.83
N ASN A 37 -4.41 -13.30 7.17
CA ASN A 37 -4.70 -14.12 8.36
C ASN A 37 -4.05 -13.58 9.65
N GLY A 38 -3.36 -12.45 9.60
CA GLY A 38 -2.66 -11.85 10.73
C GLY A 38 -1.52 -12.71 11.29
N LYS A 39 -0.97 -13.64 10.51
CA LYS A 39 0.17 -14.46 10.94
C LYS A 39 1.46 -13.66 10.97
N TYR A 40 1.70 -12.86 9.95
CA TYR A 40 2.89 -12.03 9.80
C TYR A 40 2.52 -10.56 9.96
N MET A 41 3.21 -9.88 10.85
CA MET A 41 3.14 -8.42 11.02
C MET A 41 4.48 -7.81 10.62
N ILE A 42 4.43 -6.75 9.82
CA ILE A 42 5.61 -6.16 9.19
C ILE A 42 5.89 -4.79 9.80
N THR A 43 7.13 -4.58 10.20
CA THR A 43 7.67 -3.26 10.53
C THR A 43 8.86 -2.97 9.64
N ASN A 44 9.09 -1.70 9.37
CA ASN A 44 10.24 -1.23 8.62
C ASN A 44 10.92 -0.11 9.42
N ASP A 45 12.22 -0.22 9.57
CA ASP A 45 13.09 0.82 10.12
C ASP A 45 14.07 1.21 9.01
N GLN A 46 14.72 2.36 9.11
CA GLN A 46 15.71 2.78 8.12
C GLN A 46 16.84 1.76 7.90
N ALA A 47 17.05 0.88 8.88
CA ALA A 47 18.15 -0.09 8.88
C ALA A 47 17.73 -1.53 8.58
N TYR A 48 16.45 -1.89 8.68
CA TYR A 48 16.02 -3.30 8.52
C TYR A 48 14.50 -3.42 8.28
N VAL A 49 14.10 -4.57 7.77
CA VAL A 49 12.71 -5.05 7.75
C VAL A 49 12.52 -6.00 8.93
N GLY A 50 11.56 -5.71 9.80
CA GLY A 50 11.22 -6.58 10.93
C GLY A 50 9.93 -7.35 10.66
N ILE A 51 9.93 -8.63 11.01
CA ILE A 51 8.79 -9.54 10.82
C ILE A 51 8.48 -10.21 12.15
N TYR A 52 7.26 -9.99 12.64
CA TYR A 52 6.75 -10.68 13.80
C TYR A 52 5.74 -11.76 13.39
N ASN A 53 5.99 -12.98 13.84
CA ASN A 53 5.08 -14.10 13.64
C ASN A 53 4.15 -14.22 14.86
N THR A 54 2.87 -13.95 14.68
CA THR A 54 1.87 -13.95 15.76
C THR A 54 1.52 -15.33 16.30
N GLU A 55 1.88 -16.41 15.59
CA GLU A 55 1.63 -17.79 16.01
C GLU A 55 2.77 -18.34 16.88
N THR A 56 4.02 -17.94 16.60
CA THR A 56 5.21 -18.42 17.34
C THR A 56 5.77 -17.40 18.31
N ASP A 57 5.30 -16.14 18.28
CA ASP A 57 5.81 -15.01 19.04
C ASP A 57 7.29 -14.68 18.73
N GLU A 58 7.79 -15.08 17.56
CA GLU A 58 9.14 -14.81 17.09
C GLU A 58 9.22 -13.49 16.32
N PHE A 59 10.31 -12.77 16.50
CA PHE A 59 10.61 -11.54 15.77
C PHE A 59 11.96 -11.67 15.07
N ASP A 60 11.96 -11.58 13.75
CA ASP A 60 13.14 -11.62 12.88
C ASP A 60 13.43 -10.24 12.30
N GLU A 61 14.71 -9.88 12.16
CA GLU A 61 15.19 -8.65 11.52
C GLU A 61 16.03 -8.98 10.29
N TYR A 62 15.76 -8.29 9.17
CA TYR A 62 16.44 -8.47 7.88
C TYR A 62 17.08 -7.14 7.48
N TYR A 63 18.40 -7.07 7.56
CA TYR A 63 19.18 -5.84 7.33
C TYR A 63 19.51 -5.60 5.85
N ASP A 64 19.27 -6.58 4.99
CA ASP A 64 19.63 -6.55 3.57
C ASP A 64 18.54 -5.90 2.70
N GLY A 65 17.34 -5.72 3.22
CA GLY A 65 16.18 -5.31 2.44
C GLY A 65 15.37 -4.20 3.07
N ILE A 66 14.56 -3.57 2.24
CA ILE A 66 13.56 -2.57 2.63
C ILE A 66 12.20 -2.94 2.06
N THR A 67 11.13 -2.52 2.72
CA THR A 67 9.75 -2.59 2.22
C THR A 67 9.14 -1.20 2.12
N ASN A 68 7.93 -1.12 1.59
CA ASN A 68 7.18 0.13 1.60
C ASN A 68 6.76 0.48 3.04
N TYR A 69 6.87 1.77 3.41
CA TYR A 69 6.50 2.28 4.74
C TYR A 69 5.02 2.61 4.89
N GLU A 70 4.22 2.44 3.85
CA GLU A 70 2.80 2.78 3.91
C GLU A 70 2.07 1.94 4.93
N VAL A 71 1.30 2.60 5.79
CA VAL A 71 0.49 1.94 6.81
C VAL A 71 -0.75 1.34 6.15
N GLY A 72 -1.05 0.09 6.47
CA GLY A 72 -2.27 -0.57 6.01
C GLY A 72 -2.13 -1.39 4.73
N LYS A 73 -0.95 -1.49 4.12
CA LYS A 73 -0.74 -2.35 2.95
C LYS A 73 -0.88 -3.82 3.28
N GLY A 74 -2.11 -4.34 3.21
CA GLY A 74 -2.42 -5.74 3.50
C GLY A 74 -1.73 -6.72 2.55
N ASN A 75 -1.67 -6.42 1.27
CA ASN A 75 -1.18 -7.36 0.26
C ASN A 75 0.32 -7.24 -0.09
N MET A 76 1.16 -6.68 0.79
CA MET A 76 2.61 -6.75 0.63
C MET A 76 3.21 -8.07 1.14
N VAL A 77 2.49 -8.80 1.99
CA VAL A 77 2.91 -10.10 2.54
C VAL A 77 1.78 -11.12 2.44
N THR A 78 2.11 -12.31 1.95
CA THR A 78 1.14 -13.41 1.79
C THR A 78 0.98 -14.22 3.09
N ASN A 79 -0.11 -14.98 3.20
CA ASN A 79 -0.39 -15.82 4.36
C ASN A 79 0.64 -16.96 4.58
N ASP A 80 1.31 -17.39 3.52
CA ASP A 80 2.33 -18.43 3.55
C ASP A 80 3.75 -17.89 3.67
N GLY A 81 3.93 -16.55 3.68
CA GLY A 81 5.17 -15.88 4.06
C GLY A 81 6.06 -15.47 2.88
N LEU A 82 5.49 -14.96 1.80
CA LEU A 82 6.23 -14.20 0.80
C LEU A 82 6.00 -12.70 1.04
N LEU A 83 7.07 -11.94 1.20
CA LEU A 83 7.05 -10.50 1.40
C LEU A 83 7.74 -9.81 0.23
N VAL A 84 7.12 -8.80 -0.35
CA VAL A 84 7.70 -8.00 -1.42
C VAL A 84 8.39 -6.74 -0.89
N GLY A 85 9.44 -6.31 -1.59
CA GLY A 85 10.23 -5.14 -1.22
C GLY A 85 11.37 -4.87 -2.19
N ALA A 86 12.51 -4.43 -1.67
CA ALA A 86 13.73 -4.22 -2.44
C ALA A 86 14.99 -4.56 -1.64
N VAL A 87 16.02 -5.03 -2.31
CA VAL A 87 17.38 -5.24 -1.78
C VAL A 87 18.34 -4.49 -2.69
N ASP A 88 19.19 -3.63 -2.12
CA ASP A 88 20.15 -2.81 -2.87
C ASP A 88 19.52 -2.04 -4.05
N GLY A 89 18.27 -1.59 -3.87
CA GLY A 89 17.50 -0.91 -4.89
C GLY A 89 16.93 -1.81 -5.99
N MET A 90 17.04 -3.14 -5.86
CA MET A 90 16.46 -4.14 -6.75
C MET A 90 15.13 -4.65 -6.18
N PRO A 91 14.02 -4.60 -6.94
CA PRO A 91 12.76 -5.19 -6.47
C PRO A 91 12.95 -6.66 -6.17
N SER A 92 12.47 -7.13 -5.04
CA SER A 92 12.81 -8.47 -4.53
C SER A 92 11.65 -9.06 -3.73
N ILE A 93 11.67 -10.39 -3.59
CA ILE A 93 10.75 -11.16 -2.76
C ILE A 93 11.56 -11.83 -1.64
N LEU A 94 11.12 -11.68 -0.39
CA LEU A 94 11.62 -12.45 0.75
C LEU A 94 10.72 -13.67 0.98
N ASP A 95 11.32 -14.84 0.91
CA ASP A 95 10.72 -16.06 1.51
C ASP A 95 11.07 -16.06 3.00
N ILE A 96 10.09 -15.74 3.85
CA ILE A 96 10.24 -15.62 5.30
C ILE A 96 10.69 -16.93 5.93
N LYS A 97 10.17 -18.08 5.44
CA LYS A 97 10.50 -19.40 6.00
C LYS A 97 11.95 -19.79 5.73
N ASN A 98 12.42 -19.51 4.50
CA ASN A 98 13.77 -19.83 4.07
C ASN A 98 14.77 -18.69 4.33
N LYS A 99 14.30 -17.55 4.85
CA LYS A 99 15.10 -16.34 5.14
C LYS A 99 15.92 -15.89 3.95
N LYS A 100 15.32 -15.90 2.75
CA LYS A 100 16.05 -15.65 1.50
C LYS A 100 15.32 -14.65 0.63
N TRP A 101 16.05 -13.58 0.26
CA TRP A 101 15.63 -12.65 -0.78
C TRP A 101 15.94 -13.21 -2.17
N THR A 102 15.00 -13.01 -3.10
CA THR A 102 15.16 -13.33 -4.52
C THR A 102 14.82 -12.09 -5.34
N PRO A 103 15.75 -11.54 -6.15
CA PRO A 103 15.49 -10.37 -6.96
C PRO A 103 14.49 -10.68 -8.09
N LEU A 104 13.68 -9.68 -8.42
CA LEU A 104 12.84 -9.67 -9.62
C LEU A 104 13.62 -9.09 -10.80
N GLY A 105 13.27 -9.54 -12.02
CA GLY A 105 13.94 -9.09 -13.26
C GLY A 105 13.75 -7.59 -13.50
N LEU A 106 14.83 -6.91 -13.89
CA LEU A 106 14.84 -5.55 -14.44
C LEU A 106 15.31 -5.60 -15.87
N LYS A 107 14.93 -4.62 -16.69
CA LYS A 107 15.37 -4.47 -18.08
C LYS A 107 16.68 -3.69 -18.16
N GLU A 108 17.40 -3.85 -19.27
CA GLU A 108 18.59 -3.03 -19.54
C GLU A 108 18.20 -1.54 -19.58
N GLY A 109 18.98 -0.71 -18.88
CA GLY A 109 18.71 0.74 -18.77
C GLY A 109 17.88 1.17 -17.57
N ASP A 110 17.31 0.24 -16.79
CA ASP A 110 16.62 0.56 -15.56
C ASP A 110 17.59 1.05 -14.46
N ALA A 111 17.08 1.91 -13.58
CA ALA A 111 17.84 2.43 -12.45
C ALA A 111 17.67 1.52 -11.23
N LEU A 112 18.69 1.51 -10.36
CA LEU A 112 18.52 1.13 -8.96
C LEU A 112 17.49 2.05 -8.29
N TYR A 113 16.93 1.62 -7.15
CA TYR A 113 15.81 2.23 -6.42
C TYR A 113 14.42 1.84 -6.94
N SER A 114 14.34 0.74 -7.72
CA SER A 114 13.09 0.09 -8.09
C SER A 114 12.55 -0.72 -6.91
N GLN A 115 11.23 -0.90 -6.83
CA GLN A 115 10.60 -1.56 -5.69
C GLN A 115 9.37 -2.39 -6.10
N ALA A 116 9.23 -3.56 -5.49
CA ALA A 116 7.99 -4.33 -5.49
C ALA A 116 7.10 -3.88 -4.32
N ASN A 117 5.84 -3.54 -4.59
CA ASN A 117 4.95 -2.92 -3.62
C ASN A 117 3.85 -3.85 -3.10
N ALA A 118 3.29 -4.70 -3.94
CA ALA A 118 2.22 -5.62 -3.56
C ALA A 118 2.27 -6.92 -4.36
N ILE A 119 1.77 -8.00 -3.74
CA ILE A 119 1.72 -9.36 -4.31
C ILE A 119 0.32 -9.95 -4.10
N THR A 120 -0.24 -10.62 -5.12
CA THR A 120 -1.51 -11.34 -4.97
C THR A 120 -1.35 -12.56 -4.07
N PRO A 121 -2.41 -12.98 -3.33
CA PRO A 121 -2.37 -14.20 -2.51
C PRO A 121 -2.05 -15.47 -3.30
N SER A 122 -2.41 -15.50 -4.59
CA SER A 122 -2.07 -16.59 -5.52
C SER A 122 -0.61 -16.59 -5.97
N HIS A 123 0.19 -15.60 -5.59
CA HIS A 123 1.56 -15.31 -6.04
C HIS A 123 1.67 -15.00 -7.54
N LYS A 124 0.56 -14.98 -8.26
CA LYS A 124 0.57 -14.84 -9.72
C LYS A 124 1.09 -13.49 -10.19
N TYR A 125 0.77 -12.43 -9.45
CA TYR A 125 1.08 -11.05 -9.83
C TYR A 125 1.80 -10.31 -8.72
N ILE A 126 2.81 -9.53 -9.12
CA ILE A 126 3.49 -8.55 -8.26
C ILE A 126 3.46 -7.22 -8.98
N VAL A 127 3.06 -6.16 -8.27
CA VAL A 127 3.10 -4.79 -8.80
C VAL A 127 4.13 -3.96 -8.08
N GLY A 128 4.63 -2.94 -8.77
CA GLY A 128 5.61 -2.04 -8.20
C GLY A 128 6.00 -0.93 -9.17
N ASN A 129 7.16 -0.37 -8.94
CA ASN A 129 7.69 0.70 -9.78
C ASN A 129 9.17 0.48 -10.10
N VAL A 130 9.54 0.89 -11.29
CA VAL A 130 10.91 0.82 -11.79
C VAL A 130 11.43 2.21 -12.07
N GLY A 131 12.62 2.52 -11.52
CA GLY A 131 13.34 3.75 -11.77
C GLY A 131 13.97 3.78 -13.16
N LEU A 132 14.05 4.96 -13.75
CA LEU A 132 14.68 5.21 -15.05
C LEU A 132 16.01 5.92 -14.86
N LYS A 133 17.07 5.47 -15.58
CA LYS A 133 18.42 6.06 -15.49
C LYS A 133 18.52 7.37 -16.27
N GLY A 134 19.28 8.31 -15.71
CA GLY A 134 19.71 9.52 -16.45
C GLY A 134 18.57 10.44 -16.86
N ILE A 135 17.44 10.40 -16.17
CA ILE A 135 16.26 11.17 -16.51
C ILE A 135 16.41 12.61 -16.02
N PRO A 136 16.34 13.61 -16.91
CA PRO A 136 16.33 15.02 -16.52
C PRO A 136 15.12 15.35 -15.65
N PHE A 137 15.23 16.46 -14.91
CA PHE A 137 14.08 17.03 -14.23
C PHE A 137 12.95 17.36 -15.24
N GLY A 138 11.70 17.30 -14.78
CA GLY A 138 10.54 17.52 -15.64
C GLY A 138 10.12 16.29 -16.47
N LYS A 139 10.78 15.15 -16.28
CA LYS A 139 10.45 13.87 -16.93
C LYS A 139 10.08 12.82 -15.89
N LEU A 140 9.39 11.77 -16.34
CA LEU A 140 9.03 10.63 -15.50
C LEU A 140 10.28 9.91 -14.99
N LYS A 141 10.40 9.78 -13.66
CA LYS A 141 11.54 9.12 -13.00
C LYS A 141 11.24 7.67 -12.61
N TYR A 142 9.98 7.36 -12.32
CA TYR A 142 9.52 6.02 -11.97
C TYR A 142 8.26 5.69 -12.76
N LYS A 143 8.22 4.50 -13.34
CA LYS A 143 7.07 3.96 -14.07
C LYS A 143 6.46 2.77 -13.33
N PRO A 144 5.13 2.57 -13.45
CA PRO A 144 4.42 1.44 -12.86
C PRO A 144 4.65 0.18 -13.68
N VAL A 145 4.84 -0.96 -13.00
CA VAL A 145 5.15 -2.24 -13.64
C VAL A 145 4.44 -3.41 -12.97
N LEU A 146 4.32 -4.51 -13.72
CA LEU A 146 3.72 -5.77 -13.29
C LEU A 146 4.67 -6.93 -13.60
N TRP A 147 5.02 -7.73 -12.61
CA TRP A 147 5.66 -9.04 -12.78
C TRP A 147 4.60 -10.13 -12.72
N THR A 148 4.68 -11.08 -13.62
CA THR A 148 3.78 -12.25 -13.67
C THR A 148 4.58 -13.53 -13.40
N LEU A 149 4.05 -14.39 -12.51
CA LEU A 149 4.64 -15.69 -12.24
C LEU A 149 4.53 -16.59 -13.47
N ASN A 150 5.65 -17.13 -13.93
CA ASN A 150 5.71 -18.08 -15.03
C ASN A 150 5.34 -19.49 -14.58
N ASP A 151 5.08 -20.38 -15.53
CA ASP A 151 4.76 -21.79 -15.27
C ASP A 151 5.91 -22.57 -14.59
N ASP A 152 7.15 -22.08 -14.72
CA ASP A 152 8.32 -22.66 -14.07
C ASP A 152 8.53 -22.20 -12.60
N GLY A 153 7.65 -21.34 -12.10
CA GLY A 153 7.71 -20.81 -10.74
C GLY A 153 8.64 -19.62 -10.57
N THR A 154 9.14 -19.02 -11.64
CA THR A 154 9.97 -17.81 -11.62
C THR A 154 9.18 -16.59 -12.10
N TYR A 155 9.64 -15.38 -11.73
CA TYR A 155 9.15 -14.15 -12.33
C TYR A 155 10.15 -13.72 -13.42
N GLY A 156 9.62 -13.51 -14.63
CA GLY A 156 10.39 -13.00 -15.75
C GLY A 156 10.62 -11.49 -15.69
N GLU A 157 10.87 -10.89 -16.86
CA GLU A 157 10.85 -9.44 -17.00
C GLU A 157 9.45 -8.91 -16.75
N TYR A 158 9.37 -7.69 -16.19
CA TYR A 158 8.09 -7.03 -15.96
C TYR A 158 7.41 -6.56 -17.25
N GLU A 159 6.11 -6.42 -17.20
CA GLU A 159 5.27 -5.70 -18.15
C GLU A 159 5.12 -4.24 -17.70
N ASP A 160 5.27 -3.30 -18.64
CA ASP A 160 4.97 -1.89 -18.38
C ASP A 160 3.45 -1.69 -18.32
N LEU A 161 2.94 -1.10 -17.24
CA LEU A 161 1.55 -0.67 -17.20
C LEU A 161 1.38 0.63 -17.99
N PRO A 162 0.25 0.85 -18.69
CA PRO A 162 -0.01 2.08 -19.42
C PRO A 162 -0.13 3.28 -18.45
N TYR A 163 0.26 4.48 -18.91
CA TYR A 163 0.16 5.69 -18.09
C TYR A 163 0.06 6.96 -18.96
N PRO A 164 -0.49 8.07 -18.43
CA PRO A 164 -0.55 9.34 -19.16
C PRO A 164 0.82 9.99 -19.25
N GLU A 165 1.15 10.58 -20.41
CA GLU A 165 2.36 11.41 -20.57
C GLU A 165 2.25 12.74 -19.82
N LYS A 166 1.03 13.27 -19.69
CA LYS A 166 0.69 14.49 -18.98
C LYS A 166 -0.61 14.33 -18.21
N ASP A 167 -0.73 15.03 -17.08
CA ASP A 167 -1.99 15.13 -16.35
C ASP A 167 -2.95 16.15 -16.97
N PHE A 168 -4.12 16.34 -16.36
CA PHE A 168 -5.15 17.28 -16.83
C PHE A 168 -4.70 18.75 -16.86
N SER A 169 -3.67 19.12 -16.11
CA SER A 169 -3.09 20.46 -16.06
C SER A 169 -1.88 20.64 -17.01
N GLY A 170 -1.59 19.63 -17.83
CA GLY A 170 -0.49 19.62 -18.80
C GLY A 170 0.90 19.33 -18.20
N VAL A 171 0.98 18.95 -16.93
CA VAL A 171 2.23 18.63 -16.24
C VAL A 171 2.62 17.18 -16.49
N THR A 172 3.88 16.93 -16.88
CA THR A 172 4.43 15.57 -16.95
C THR A 172 4.58 14.99 -15.54
N PRO A 173 4.04 13.82 -15.24
CA PRO A 173 4.22 13.16 -13.95
C PRO A 173 5.70 12.96 -13.62
N MET A 174 6.06 13.10 -12.34
CA MET A 174 7.40 12.77 -11.85
C MET A 174 7.51 11.28 -11.51
N TYR A 175 6.49 10.76 -10.82
CA TYR A 175 6.38 9.34 -10.48
C TYR A 175 4.99 8.83 -10.83
N ILE A 176 4.92 7.63 -11.38
CA ILE A 176 3.68 6.87 -11.45
C ILE A 176 3.94 5.53 -10.80
N LEU A 177 3.20 5.25 -9.73
CA LEU A 177 3.42 4.11 -8.86
C LEU A 177 2.22 3.16 -8.94
N ALA A 178 2.48 1.86 -9.00
CA ALA A 178 1.50 0.81 -8.76
C ALA A 178 1.70 0.32 -7.31
N ASN A 179 0.75 0.64 -6.43
CA ASN A 179 0.90 0.46 -4.99
C ASN A 179 0.23 -0.81 -4.47
N CYS A 180 -0.98 -1.10 -4.91
CA CYS A 180 -1.80 -2.23 -4.47
C CYS A 180 -2.38 -2.98 -5.66
N ILE A 181 -2.73 -4.25 -5.47
CA ILE A 181 -3.40 -5.08 -6.47
C ILE A 181 -4.51 -5.91 -5.81
N SER A 182 -5.65 -6.07 -6.48
CA SER A 182 -6.76 -6.93 -6.01
C SER A 182 -6.35 -8.40 -5.95
N GLU A 183 -7.04 -9.20 -5.12
CA GLU A 183 -6.72 -10.63 -4.95
C GLU A 183 -6.80 -11.43 -6.25
N ASP A 184 -7.74 -11.07 -7.13
CA ASP A 184 -7.91 -11.71 -8.44
C ASP A 184 -6.92 -11.21 -9.49
N GLY A 185 -6.16 -10.14 -9.18
CA GLY A 185 -5.17 -9.54 -10.06
C GLY A 185 -5.77 -8.78 -11.25
N THR A 186 -6.99 -8.27 -11.11
CA THR A 186 -7.69 -7.54 -12.20
C THR A 186 -7.74 -6.04 -12.01
N VAL A 187 -7.53 -5.55 -10.78
CA VAL A 187 -7.51 -4.12 -10.44
C VAL A 187 -6.21 -3.77 -9.74
N ILE A 188 -5.56 -2.69 -10.17
CA ILE A 188 -4.36 -2.14 -9.51
C ILE A 188 -4.65 -0.69 -9.11
N ALA A 189 -4.34 -0.35 -7.86
CA ALA A 189 -4.41 1.01 -7.34
C ALA A 189 -3.01 1.64 -7.27
N GLY A 190 -2.92 2.91 -7.64
CA GLY A 190 -1.65 3.62 -7.68
C GLY A 190 -1.79 5.12 -7.47
N GLN A 191 -0.68 5.79 -7.69
CA GLN A 191 -0.56 7.25 -7.59
C GLN A 191 0.20 7.80 -8.79
N LEU A 192 -0.27 8.93 -9.29
CA LEU A 192 0.43 9.78 -10.22
C LEU A 192 0.92 11.02 -9.45
N MET A 193 2.22 11.11 -9.20
CA MET A 193 2.83 12.27 -8.54
C MET A 193 3.35 13.26 -9.57
N ARG A 194 2.97 14.50 -9.41
CA ARG A 194 3.36 15.62 -10.26
C ARG A 194 4.73 16.19 -9.85
N GLN A 195 5.30 17.05 -10.70
CA GLN A 195 6.58 17.71 -10.45
C GLN A 195 6.55 18.67 -9.23
N ASP A 196 5.37 19.14 -8.85
CA ASP A 196 5.15 20.01 -7.68
C ASP A 196 4.83 19.25 -6.38
N ASN A 197 4.95 17.90 -6.40
CA ASN A 197 4.64 16.96 -5.33
C ASN A 197 3.14 16.81 -5.03
N GLU A 198 2.26 17.30 -5.88
CA GLU A 198 0.84 16.98 -5.83
C GLU A 198 0.59 15.59 -6.41
N CYS A 199 -0.43 14.91 -5.90
CA CYS A 199 -0.80 13.56 -6.34
C CYS A 199 -2.19 13.48 -6.89
N LEU A 200 -2.35 12.57 -7.86
CA LEU A 200 -3.65 12.14 -8.37
C LEU A 200 -3.78 10.62 -8.19
N PRO A 201 -4.93 10.14 -7.75
CA PRO A 201 -5.23 8.72 -7.77
C PRO A 201 -5.25 8.18 -9.20
N ILE A 202 -4.65 7.02 -9.41
CA ILE A 202 -4.73 6.26 -10.66
C ILE A 202 -5.16 4.83 -10.37
N ILE A 203 -6.05 4.31 -11.19
CA ILE A 203 -6.51 2.93 -11.11
C ILE A 203 -6.32 2.23 -12.46
N TYR A 204 -5.99 0.96 -12.40
CA TYR A 204 -5.82 0.14 -13.58
C TYR A 204 -6.83 -0.99 -13.58
N HIS A 205 -7.37 -1.28 -14.74
CA HIS A 205 -8.31 -2.37 -14.97
C HIS A 205 -7.76 -3.32 -16.03
N LYS A 206 -7.83 -4.61 -15.72
CA LYS A 206 -7.50 -5.66 -16.66
C LYS A 206 -8.76 -6.12 -17.38
N SER A 207 -8.80 -5.94 -18.67
CA SER A 207 -9.90 -6.43 -19.52
C SER A 207 -9.87 -7.96 -19.67
N GLN A 208 -10.95 -8.53 -20.19
CA GLN A 208 -11.06 -9.99 -20.39
C GLN A 208 -10.03 -10.56 -21.37
N ASP A 209 -9.55 -9.74 -22.33
CA ASP A 209 -8.48 -10.12 -23.27
C ASP A 209 -7.07 -9.98 -22.68
N GLY A 210 -6.97 -9.54 -21.41
CA GLY A 210 -5.71 -9.38 -20.69
C GLY A 210 -5.06 -8.01 -20.82
N THR A 211 -5.65 -7.09 -21.58
CA THR A 211 -5.13 -5.72 -21.77
C THR A 211 -5.38 -4.86 -20.54
N TRP A 212 -4.36 -4.08 -20.11
CA TRP A 212 -4.49 -3.10 -19.06
C TRP A 212 -4.93 -1.74 -19.61
N THR A 213 -5.89 -1.13 -18.93
CA THR A 213 -6.30 0.26 -19.12
C THR A 213 -6.14 1.00 -17.80
N TYR A 214 -6.13 2.33 -17.82
CA TYR A 214 -6.06 3.14 -16.61
C TYR A 214 -7.11 4.23 -16.63
N GLU A 215 -7.47 4.68 -15.41
CA GLU A 215 -8.25 5.88 -15.16
C GLU A 215 -7.49 6.73 -14.13
N VAL A 216 -7.42 8.04 -14.35
CA VAL A 216 -6.87 9.01 -13.40
C VAL A 216 -8.04 9.80 -12.87
N TYR A 217 -8.11 9.96 -11.55
CA TYR A 217 -9.14 10.81 -10.97
C TYR A 217 -8.75 12.28 -11.17
N ASP A 218 -9.34 12.89 -12.18
CA ASP A 218 -9.19 14.30 -12.53
C ASP A 218 -10.53 14.97 -12.89
N GLU A 219 -11.60 14.18 -12.95
CA GLU A 219 -12.94 14.69 -13.23
C GLU A 219 -13.50 15.48 -12.04
N GLY A 220 -14.04 16.66 -12.33
CA GLY A 220 -14.63 17.55 -11.32
C GLY A 220 -13.62 18.22 -10.38
N LEU A 221 -12.31 18.04 -10.58
CA LEU A 221 -11.28 18.71 -9.77
C LEU A 221 -11.20 20.21 -10.07
N CYS A 222 -11.53 20.62 -11.29
CA CYS A 222 -11.57 22.02 -11.70
C CYS A 222 -12.72 22.28 -12.68
N GLU A 223 -12.96 23.55 -12.98
CA GLU A 223 -13.97 23.92 -13.98
C GLU A 223 -13.55 23.41 -15.39
N PRO A 224 -14.48 22.82 -16.16
CA PRO A 224 -14.20 22.33 -17.49
C PRO A 224 -13.69 23.44 -18.42
N GLY A 225 -12.57 23.17 -19.10
CA GLY A 225 -11.95 24.12 -20.05
C GLY A 225 -11.06 25.17 -19.39
N LEU A 226 -10.72 25.00 -18.11
CA LEU A 226 -9.74 25.87 -17.44
C LEU A 226 -8.36 25.74 -18.12
N GLU A 227 -7.80 26.87 -18.53
CA GLU A 227 -6.45 26.92 -19.09
C GLU A 227 -5.43 27.15 -17.97
N PHE A 228 -4.55 26.18 -17.76
CA PHE A 228 -3.47 26.28 -16.76
C PHE A 228 -2.30 27.10 -17.31
N PRO A 229 -1.60 27.88 -16.45
CA PRO A 229 -0.30 28.44 -16.80
C PRO A 229 0.67 27.33 -17.22
N GLU A 230 1.60 27.65 -18.10
CA GLU A 230 2.65 26.69 -18.49
C GLU A 230 3.47 26.30 -17.24
N PHE A 231 3.64 24.99 -17.05
CA PHE A 231 4.48 24.48 -15.96
C PHE A 231 5.94 24.83 -16.25
N PRO A 232 6.65 25.53 -15.33
CA PRO A 232 8.00 25.98 -15.60
C PRO A 232 8.98 24.82 -15.71
N VAL A 233 9.98 24.98 -16.56
CA VAL A 233 11.07 24.04 -16.74
C VAL A 233 12.17 24.36 -15.74
N GLU A 234 12.54 23.40 -14.90
CA GLU A 234 13.67 23.57 -13.97
C GLU A 234 14.99 23.66 -14.74
N PRO A 235 15.82 24.64 -14.43
CA PRO A 235 17.15 24.75 -15.01
C PRO A 235 18.02 23.54 -14.68
N THR A 236 18.84 23.12 -15.63
CA THR A 236 19.81 22.03 -15.40
C THR A 236 21.03 22.58 -14.67
N ALA A 237 21.39 22.01 -13.53
CA ALA A 237 22.61 22.38 -12.83
C ALA A 237 23.83 22.04 -13.67
N PRO A 238 24.79 22.97 -13.88
CA PRO A 238 26.02 22.69 -14.61
C PRO A 238 26.87 21.66 -13.84
N ASP A 239 27.50 20.73 -14.55
CA ASP A 239 28.53 19.85 -13.99
C ASP A 239 29.91 20.37 -14.44
N LEU A 240 30.86 20.45 -13.49
CA LEU A 240 32.24 20.86 -13.79
C LEU A 240 32.89 20.01 -14.89
N TYR A 241 32.46 18.73 -15.04
CA TYR A 241 32.91 17.86 -16.14
C TYR A 241 32.64 18.43 -17.54
N GLU A 242 31.60 19.26 -17.70
CA GLU A 242 31.28 19.92 -18.99
C GLU A 242 32.35 20.91 -19.42
N PHE A 243 33.20 21.37 -18.50
CA PHE A 243 34.24 22.35 -18.68
C PHE A 243 35.66 21.76 -18.66
N MET A 244 35.83 20.53 -18.16
CA MET A 244 37.11 19.85 -18.02
C MET A 244 37.47 19.03 -19.27
N THR A 245 38.77 18.89 -19.51
CA THR A 245 39.29 18.00 -20.55
C THR A 245 39.11 16.52 -20.16
N GLU A 246 39.13 15.62 -21.15
CA GLU A 246 39.06 14.16 -20.92
C GLU A 246 40.19 13.66 -20.01
N GLU A 247 41.37 14.26 -20.11
CA GLU A 247 42.57 13.88 -19.32
C GLU A 247 42.36 14.26 -17.85
N GLU A 248 41.83 15.45 -17.57
CA GLU A 248 41.53 15.93 -16.21
C GLU A 248 40.43 15.11 -15.57
N ILE A 249 39.36 14.79 -16.34
CA ILE A 249 38.28 13.90 -15.87
C ILE A 249 38.83 12.50 -15.54
N ALA A 250 39.72 11.97 -16.36
CA ALA A 250 40.31 10.65 -16.12
C ALA A 250 41.17 10.64 -14.85
N ALA A 251 42.00 11.69 -14.66
CA ALA A 251 42.84 11.83 -13.47
C ALA A 251 41.99 11.93 -12.18
N TYR A 252 40.94 12.76 -12.20
CA TYR A 252 40.01 12.84 -11.06
C TYR A 252 39.33 11.50 -10.75
N LYS A 253 38.87 10.76 -11.79
CA LYS A 253 38.18 9.46 -11.59
C LYS A 253 39.15 8.41 -11.02
N GLU A 254 40.40 8.38 -11.44
CA GLU A 254 41.41 7.48 -10.91
C GLU A 254 41.64 7.73 -9.41
N ASP A 255 41.93 8.99 -9.03
CA ASP A 255 42.14 9.35 -7.62
C ASP A 255 40.90 9.18 -6.76
N SER A 256 39.73 9.50 -7.29
CA SER A 256 38.45 9.33 -6.60
C SER A 256 38.15 7.84 -6.32
N THR A 257 38.49 6.97 -7.26
CA THR A 257 38.35 5.53 -7.09
C THR A 257 39.32 5.00 -6.05
N ALA A 258 40.59 5.41 -6.12
CA ALA A 258 41.62 5.03 -5.14
C ALA A 258 41.24 5.50 -3.72
N TYR A 259 40.70 6.71 -3.58
CA TYR A 259 40.19 7.20 -2.31
C TYR A 259 39.02 6.37 -1.79
N ALA A 260 38.04 6.05 -2.64
CA ALA A 260 36.89 5.24 -2.26
C ALA A 260 37.31 3.83 -1.80
N ASP A 261 38.26 3.22 -2.51
CA ASP A 261 38.81 1.91 -2.12
C ASP A 261 39.56 1.96 -0.79
N SER A 262 40.37 3.00 -0.55
CA SER A 262 41.07 3.21 0.70
C SER A 262 40.09 3.48 1.86
N LEU A 263 39.01 4.22 1.62
CA LEU A 263 37.98 4.48 2.61
C LEU A 263 37.21 3.20 2.96
N ARG A 264 36.92 2.34 1.97
CA ARG A 264 36.30 1.04 2.18
C ARG A 264 37.20 0.14 3.04
N GLN A 265 38.51 0.05 2.72
CA GLN A 265 39.48 -0.71 3.52
C GLN A 265 39.58 -0.21 4.96
N TYR A 266 39.54 1.11 5.18
CA TYR A 266 39.47 1.71 6.53
C TYR A 266 38.19 1.31 7.26
N ASN A 267 37.03 1.40 6.62
CA ASN A 267 35.77 1.02 7.24
C ASN A 267 35.69 -0.48 7.57
N ASN A 268 36.36 -1.32 6.79
CA ASN A 268 36.48 -2.76 7.04
C ASN A 268 37.58 -3.11 8.06
N HIS A 269 38.25 -2.13 8.65
CA HIS A 269 39.39 -2.32 9.56
C HIS A 269 40.61 -3.04 8.93
N GLU A 270 40.77 -2.95 7.60
CA GLU A 270 41.88 -3.50 6.86
C GLU A 270 43.11 -2.58 6.90
N ILE A 271 42.87 -1.27 7.13
CA ILE A 271 43.92 -0.27 7.36
C ILE A 271 43.59 0.58 8.59
N ASP A 272 44.60 0.99 9.36
CA ASP A 272 44.46 1.71 10.65
C ASP A 272 44.18 3.20 10.47
N LYS A 273 44.53 3.81 9.34
CA LYS A 273 44.45 5.24 9.13
C LYS A 273 43.41 5.57 8.05
N LYS A 274 42.44 6.43 8.45
CA LYS A 274 41.47 6.98 7.51
C LYS A 274 42.18 7.82 6.45
N PRO A 275 41.79 7.70 5.15
CA PRO A 275 42.32 8.58 4.11
C PRO A 275 42.05 10.04 4.44
N GLU A 276 43.10 10.87 4.44
CA GLU A 276 43.02 12.28 4.85
C GLU A 276 42.49 13.19 3.75
N TYR A 277 42.74 12.82 2.51
CA TYR A 277 42.39 13.66 1.35
C TYR A 277 41.26 13.03 0.53
N LYS A 278 40.18 13.78 0.37
CA LYS A 278 39.11 13.48 -0.56
C LYS A 278 39.32 14.26 -1.84
N PRO A 279 39.50 13.62 -3.00
CA PRO A 279 39.61 14.35 -4.26
C PRO A 279 38.40 15.24 -4.54
N GLU A 280 38.64 16.49 -4.91
CA GLU A 280 37.61 17.43 -5.37
C GLU A 280 37.85 17.76 -6.82
N LYS A 281 36.80 17.73 -7.66
CA LYS A 281 36.89 17.99 -9.11
C LYS A 281 37.60 19.30 -9.44
N SER A 282 37.38 20.33 -8.64
CA SER A 282 37.97 21.68 -8.83
C SER A 282 39.49 21.72 -8.76
N TYR A 283 40.16 20.74 -8.17
CA TYR A 283 41.63 20.66 -8.11
C TYR A 283 42.24 20.08 -9.39
N TYR A 284 41.44 19.45 -10.24
CA TYR A 284 41.86 18.84 -11.51
C TYR A 284 41.57 19.75 -12.70
N ALA A 285 40.61 20.66 -12.56
CA ALA A 285 40.27 21.64 -13.56
C ALA A 285 41.20 22.83 -13.49
N SER A 286 41.53 23.46 -14.64
CA SER A 286 42.28 24.71 -14.70
C SER A 286 41.54 25.86 -14.06
N ASP A 287 42.25 26.99 -13.77
CA ASP A 287 41.62 28.19 -13.24
C ASP A 287 40.58 28.75 -14.19
N GLU A 288 40.79 28.65 -15.50
CA GLU A 288 39.86 29.13 -16.53
C GLU A 288 38.57 28.30 -16.52
N GLU A 289 38.67 26.94 -16.45
CA GLU A 289 37.54 26.04 -16.37
C GLU A 289 36.74 26.21 -15.09
N ASN A 290 37.41 26.34 -13.95
CA ASN A 290 36.79 26.65 -12.66
C ASN A 290 36.02 27.99 -12.70
N ASN A 291 36.55 29.02 -13.39
CA ASN A 291 35.89 30.32 -13.56
C ASN A 291 34.65 30.18 -14.47
N LEU A 292 34.74 29.45 -15.59
CA LEU A 292 33.61 29.21 -16.48
C LEU A 292 32.48 28.42 -15.75
N PHE A 293 32.87 27.42 -15.00
CA PHE A 293 31.92 26.69 -14.18
C PHE A 293 31.24 27.54 -13.13
N LYS A 294 32.01 28.46 -12.50
CA LYS A 294 31.45 29.40 -11.52
C LYS A 294 30.45 30.33 -12.18
N GLU A 295 30.75 30.90 -13.35
CA GLU A 295 29.83 31.75 -14.11
C GLU A 295 28.55 30.98 -14.50
N ALA A 296 28.67 29.74 -14.98
CA ALA A 296 27.55 28.88 -15.32
C ALA A 296 26.69 28.55 -14.07
N ARG A 297 27.34 28.32 -12.93
CA ARG A 297 26.64 28.07 -11.66
C ARG A 297 25.93 29.33 -11.16
N ASP A 298 26.54 30.49 -11.25
CA ASP A 298 25.92 31.76 -10.83
C ASP A 298 24.67 32.04 -11.70
N LYS A 299 24.78 31.85 -13.02
CA LYS A 299 23.62 31.92 -13.93
C LYS A 299 22.54 30.87 -13.57
N TYR A 300 22.93 29.63 -13.31
CA TYR A 300 21.97 28.59 -12.86
C TYR A 300 21.21 29.02 -11.60
N LEU A 301 21.87 29.66 -10.64
CA LEU A 301 21.21 30.17 -9.43
C LEU A 301 20.18 31.25 -9.74
N GLU A 302 20.49 32.19 -10.67
CA GLU A 302 19.53 33.18 -11.13
C GLU A 302 18.33 32.53 -11.82
N ASP A 303 18.57 31.57 -12.72
CA ASP A 303 17.53 30.84 -13.42
C ASP A 303 16.67 30.01 -12.43
N MET A 304 17.26 29.48 -11.36
CA MET A 304 16.54 28.77 -10.27
C MET A 304 15.62 29.67 -9.47
N TYR A 305 16.01 30.94 -9.22
CA TYR A 305 15.12 31.93 -8.60
C TYR A 305 13.91 32.22 -9.52
N ALA A 306 14.17 32.46 -10.81
CA ALA A 306 13.09 32.68 -11.78
C ALA A 306 12.15 31.46 -11.89
N PHE A 307 12.70 30.24 -11.93
CA PHE A 307 11.92 28.99 -11.88
C PHE A 307 11.06 28.91 -10.62
N SER A 308 11.63 29.22 -9.46
CA SER A 308 10.91 29.19 -8.18
C SER A 308 9.72 30.15 -8.17
N ASP A 309 9.89 31.35 -8.69
CA ASP A 309 8.82 32.34 -8.79
C ASP A 309 7.72 31.89 -9.77
N GLN A 310 8.08 31.33 -10.93
CA GLN A 310 7.13 30.80 -11.91
C GLN A 310 6.38 29.59 -11.31
N LEU A 311 7.08 28.67 -10.62
CA LEU A 311 6.47 27.53 -9.95
C LEU A 311 5.47 27.98 -8.88
N LYS A 312 5.79 29.05 -8.13
CA LYS A 312 4.87 29.64 -7.17
C LYS A 312 3.60 30.18 -7.84
N VAL A 313 3.73 30.85 -8.99
CA VAL A 313 2.57 31.31 -9.77
C VAL A 313 1.70 30.14 -10.20
N PHE A 314 2.31 29.09 -10.79
CA PHE A 314 1.59 27.88 -11.19
C PHE A 314 0.87 27.25 -10.01
N ARG A 315 1.57 27.04 -8.88
CA ARG A 315 0.99 26.44 -7.67
C ARG A 315 -0.16 27.26 -7.10
N THR A 316 -0.01 28.58 -7.03
CA THR A 316 -1.08 29.46 -6.54
C THR A 316 -2.32 29.31 -7.41
N PHE A 317 -2.16 29.36 -8.75
CA PHE A 317 -3.26 29.15 -9.68
C PHE A 317 -3.89 27.77 -9.49
N TYR A 318 -3.09 26.71 -9.39
CA TYR A 318 -3.57 25.33 -9.17
C TYR A 318 -4.42 25.23 -7.91
N TYR A 319 -3.92 25.75 -6.77
CA TYR A 319 -4.63 25.66 -5.50
C TYR A 319 -5.90 26.53 -5.40
N GLU A 320 -5.98 27.56 -6.19
CA GLU A 320 -7.19 28.40 -6.27
C GLU A 320 -8.32 27.75 -7.11
N HIS A 321 -7.97 26.86 -8.03
CA HIS A 321 -8.90 26.35 -9.04
C HIS A 321 -9.10 24.84 -9.03
N VAL A 322 -8.27 24.10 -8.28
CA VAL A 322 -8.34 22.62 -8.21
C VAL A 322 -8.72 22.17 -6.81
N THR A 323 -9.75 21.34 -6.72
CA THR A 323 -10.25 20.75 -5.46
C THR A 323 -10.85 19.35 -5.75
N PRO A 324 -10.58 18.33 -4.92
CA PRO A 324 -9.64 18.29 -3.81
C PRO A 324 -8.19 18.02 -4.25
N ASN A 325 -7.22 18.34 -3.40
CA ASN A 325 -5.82 17.94 -3.58
C ASN A 325 -5.57 16.62 -2.86
N PHE A 326 -4.83 15.70 -3.49
CA PHE A 326 -4.47 14.42 -2.91
C PHE A 326 -3.01 14.42 -2.45
N TYR A 327 -2.76 13.77 -1.31
CA TYR A 327 -1.40 13.66 -0.77
C TYR A 327 -0.61 12.55 -1.45
N ALA A 328 0.67 12.85 -1.74
CA ALA A 328 1.65 11.92 -2.29
C ALA A 328 2.08 10.82 -1.31
N GLN A 329 1.81 10.97 -0.01
CA GLN A 329 2.47 10.16 1.00
C GLN A 329 1.48 9.28 1.77
N ASN A 330 1.73 7.97 1.73
CA ASN A 330 1.41 7.00 2.78
C ASN A 330 -0.04 6.54 2.91
N SER A 331 -0.88 6.60 1.89
CA SER A 331 -2.26 6.20 2.10
C SER A 331 -3.01 5.64 0.88
N VAL A 332 -2.32 5.02 -0.06
CA VAL A 332 -3.03 4.30 -1.13
C VAL A 332 -3.35 2.90 -0.69
N ASN A 333 -4.63 2.59 -0.58
CA ASN A 333 -5.11 1.25 -0.29
C ASN A 333 -6.19 0.84 -1.27
N LEU A 334 -6.28 -0.45 -1.50
CA LEU A 334 -7.28 -1.08 -2.34
C LEU A 334 -7.92 -2.22 -1.54
N SER A 335 -9.26 -2.30 -1.55
CA SER A 335 -9.93 -3.48 -1.01
C SER A 335 -9.51 -4.73 -1.81
N ALA A 336 -9.44 -5.88 -1.17
CA ALA A 336 -8.97 -7.10 -1.81
C ALA A 336 -9.82 -7.51 -3.02
N ASN A 337 -11.12 -7.18 -3.01
CA ASN A 337 -12.03 -7.39 -4.14
C ASN A 337 -11.95 -6.33 -5.24
N GLY A 338 -11.07 -5.33 -5.11
CA GLY A 338 -10.87 -4.28 -6.11
C GLY A 338 -11.95 -3.21 -6.21
N LYS A 339 -12.97 -3.20 -5.33
CA LYS A 339 -14.12 -2.31 -5.43
C LYS A 339 -13.93 -0.93 -4.84
N TYR A 340 -13.04 -0.81 -3.86
CA TYR A 340 -12.83 0.41 -3.10
C TYR A 340 -11.35 0.79 -3.11
N TYR A 341 -11.07 2.01 -3.53
CA TYR A 341 -9.77 2.65 -3.40
C TYR A 341 -9.85 3.71 -2.31
N SER A 342 -8.90 3.77 -1.39
CA SER A 342 -8.84 4.82 -0.38
C SER A 342 -7.50 5.53 -0.37
N THR A 343 -7.54 6.82 -0.05
CA THR A 343 -6.38 7.68 0.11
C THR A 343 -6.71 8.83 1.06
N THR A 344 -5.78 9.73 1.27
CA THR A 344 -5.97 10.95 2.04
C THR A 344 -5.94 12.16 1.10
N CYS A 345 -6.94 13.00 1.22
CA CYS A 345 -7.00 14.30 0.56
C CYS A 345 -6.42 15.38 1.47
N ASN A 346 -5.96 16.47 0.87
CA ASN A 346 -5.54 17.66 1.60
C ASN A 346 -6.18 18.91 0.99
N LYS A 347 -7.30 19.32 1.57
CA LYS A 347 -7.95 20.58 1.19
C LYS A 347 -7.25 21.76 1.88
N ASN A 348 -6.75 22.69 1.10
CA ASN A 348 -6.18 23.95 1.62
C ASN A 348 -5.01 23.79 2.60
N TYR A 349 -4.14 22.76 2.43
CA TYR A 349 -2.98 22.51 3.29
C TYR A 349 -3.30 22.34 4.78
N LYS A 350 -4.54 22.03 5.12
CA LYS A 350 -4.95 21.64 6.47
C LYS A 350 -4.79 20.13 6.65
N SER A 351 -4.94 19.64 7.87
CA SER A 351 -4.88 18.22 8.21
C SER A 351 -5.61 17.35 7.18
N GLY A 352 -5.00 16.25 6.76
CA GLY A 352 -5.54 15.41 5.69
C GLY A 352 -6.96 14.91 5.99
N ASP A 353 -7.78 14.85 4.96
CA ASP A 353 -9.14 14.31 5.01
C ASP A 353 -9.15 12.94 4.33
N ALA A 354 -9.86 11.97 4.90
CA ALA A 354 -10.00 10.65 4.30
C ALA A 354 -10.82 10.73 3.01
N ALA A 355 -10.42 9.98 1.99
CA ALA A 355 -11.12 9.86 0.73
C ALA A 355 -11.32 8.39 0.37
N LEU A 356 -12.52 8.05 -0.04
CA LEU A 356 -12.92 6.73 -0.51
C LEU A 356 -13.45 6.84 -1.93
N PHE A 357 -12.98 5.99 -2.82
CA PHE A 357 -13.49 5.88 -4.18
C PHE A 357 -14.17 4.53 -4.37
N THR A 358 -15.34 4.55 -5.01
CA THR A 358 -15.99 3.36 -5.53
C THR A 358 -15.50 3.11 -6.96
N VAL A 359 -14.77 2.04 -7.17
CA VAL A 359 -14.10 1.73 -8.44
C VAL A 359 -15.06 1.29 -9.52
N ASP A 360 -16.04 0.43 -9.19
CA ASP A 360 -16.99 -0.15 -10.13
C ASP A 360 -17.96 0.88 -10.79
N ASN A 361 -18.10 2.07 -10.18
CA ASN A 361 -19.04 3.11 -10.60
C ASN A 361 -18.36 4.31 -11.27
N GLY A 362 -17.21 4.12 -11.90
CA GLY A 362 -16.49 5.19 -12.59
C GLY A 362 -15.63 6.02 -11.67
N PHE A 363 -15.01 5.40 -10.67
CA PHE A 363 -14.05 6.02 -9.78
C PHE A 363 -14.64 7.22 -9.01
N GLU A 364 -15.86 7.03 -8.47
CA GLU A 364 -16.60 8.05 -7.73
C GLU A 364 -15.98 8.34 -6.37
N LEU A 365 -15.73 9.62 -6.07
CA LEU A 365 -15.15 10.09 -4.82
C LEU A 365 -16.20 10.31 -3.72
N HIS A 366 -15.93 9.77 -2.54
CA HIS A 366 -16.57 10.13 -1.28
C HIS A 366 -15.52 10.81 -0.38
N ASP A 367 -15.67 12.10 -0.16
CA ASP A 367 -14.76 12.95 0.62
C ASP A 367 -15.39 13.26 1.99
N PHE A 368 -14.66 13.05 3.05
CA PHE A 368 -15.18 13.09 4.43
C PHE A 368 -14.73 14.30 5.26
N GLU A 369 -14.20 15.34 4.76
CA GLU A 369 -13.89 16.67 5.37
C GLU A 369 -13.74 16.71 6.92
N ASP A 370 -13.06 15.73 7.53
CA ASP A 370 -13.05 15.54 9.00
C ASP A 370 -11.66 15.58 9.64
N GLY A 371 -10.60 15.75 8.85
CA GLY A 371 -9.23 15.78 9.35
C GLY A 371 -8.65 14.42 9.71
N ASN A 372 -9.26 13.32 9.24
CA ASN A 372 -8.78 11.96 9.45
C ASN A 372 -7.93 11.46 8.28
N TRP A 373 -6.90 10.66 8.60
CA TRP A 373 -6.07 9.97 7.61
C TRP A 373 -6.65 8.59 7.31
N ALA A 374 -6.75 8.25 6.02
CA ALA A 374 -7.18 6.92 5.58
C ALA A 374 -6.04 5.90 5.72
N TYR A 375 -6.38 4.67 6.16
CA TYR A 375 -5.41 3.57 6.33
C TYR A 375 -5.78 2.30 5.58
N THR A 376 -6.93 1.69 5.86
CA THR A 376 -7.38 0.46 5.19
C THR A 376 -8.87 0.51 4.88
N VAL A 377 -9.26 -0.22 3.85
CA VAL A 377 -10.67 -0.39 3.47
C VAL A 377 -11.00 -1.87 3.32
N THR A 378 -12.13 -2.28 3.88
CA THR A 378 -12.62 -3.66 3.77
C THR A 378 -13.30 -3.92 2.42
N ASN A 379 -13.54 -5.19 2.10
CA ASN A 379 -14.32 -5.61 0.93
C ASN A 379 -15.78 -5.13 0.95
N ASP A 380 -16.31 -4.80 2.12
CA ASP A 380 -17.66 -4.26 2.29
C ASP A 380 -17.68 -2.72 2.19
N GLY A 381 -16.51 -2.06 2.23
CA GLY A 381 -16.38 -0.61 2.15
C GLY A 381 -16.28 0.09 3.52
N ASP A 382 -16.09 -0.64 4.64
CA ASP A 382 -15.74 -0.03 5.93
C ASP A 382 -14.34 0.59 5.81
N LEU A 383 -14.19 1.91 6.00
CA LEU A 383 -12.93 2.64 5.88
C LEU A 383 -12.35 2.94 7.26
N PHE A 384 -11.16 2.41 7.55
CA PHE A 384 -10.41 2.66 8.78
C PHE A 384 -9.59 3.94 8.64
N VAL A 385 -9.77 4.86 9.60
CA VAL A 385 -9.14 6.18 9.61
C VAL A 385 -8.59 6.53 11.00
N SER A 386 -7.82 7.60 11.09
CA SER A 386 -7.33 8.13 12.37
C SER A 386 -7.07 9.63 12.30
N ASP A 387 -7.35 10.33 13.38
CA ASP A 387 -6.96 11.73 13.62
C ASP A 387 -5.54 11.86 14.23
N ASN A 388 -4.73 10.78 14.18
CA ASN A 388 -3.45 10.61 14.86
C ASN A 388 -3.51 10.51 16.41
N ASN A 389 -4.69 10.53 17.00
CA ASN A 389 -4.89 10.33 18.43
C ASN A 389 -5.74 9.10 18.72
N SER A 390 -6.68 8.79 17.83
CA SER A 390 -7.63 7.68 17.99
C SER A 390 -8.01 7.08 16.64
N PRO A 391 -8.24 5.76 16.58
CA PRO A 391 -8.74 5.11 15.37
C PRO A 391 -10.28 5.22 15.31
N PHE A 392 -10.75 5.51 14.12
CA PHE A 392 -12.17 5.56 13.77
C PHE A 392 -12.45 4.69 12.54
N VAL A 393 -13.71 4.43 12.28
CA VAL A 393 -14.19 3.73 11.09
C VAL A 393 -15.37 4.48 10.50
N TYR A 394 -15.37 4.71 9.19
CA TYR A 394 -16.57 5.00 8.43
C TYR A 394 -17.20 3.69 8.04
N PRO A 395 -18.36 3.30 8.61
CA PRO A 395 -19.08 2.12 8.15
C PRO A 395 -19.50 2.27 6.69
N ALA A 396 -19.54 1.18 5.98
CA ALA A 396 -19.91 1.15 4.55
C ALA A 396 -21.21 1.94 4.29
N GLY A 397 -21.15 2.91 3.39
CA GLY A 397 -22.27 3.78 3.04
C GLY A 397 -22.62 4.87 4.07
N SER A 398 -21.82 5.04 5.13
CA SER A 398 -22.00 6.10 6.11
C SER A 398 -21.11 7.30 5.79
N SER A 399 -21.65 8.51 6.01
CA SER A 399 -20.87 9.77 6.00
C SER A 399 -20.37 10.16 7.41
N GLU A 400 -20.70 9.39 8.43
CA GLU A 400 -20.29 9.64 9.82
C GLU A 400 -19.32 8.56 10.30
N CYS A 401 -18.18 8.95 10.86
CA CYS A 401 -17.25 8.02 11.49
C CYS A 401 -17.70 7.71 12.94
N ILE A 402 -17.38 6.51 13.36
CA ILE A 402 -17.57 6.03 14.73
C ILE A 402 -16.23 5.53 15.28
N SER A 403 -16.09 5.49 16.60
CA SER A 403 -14.89 4.92 17.21
C SER A 403 -14.70 3.44 16.80
N LEU A 404 -13.46 2.97 16.72
CA LEU A 404 -13.19 1.55 16.45
C LEU A 404 -13.90 0.63 17.45
N ALA A 405 -14.00 1.03 18.73
CA ALA A 405 -14.71 0.26 19.74
C ALA A 405 -16.21 0.18 19.45
N ASP A 406 -16.84 1.27 18.98
CA ASP A 406 -18.27 1.24 18.64
C ASP A 406 -18.53 0.49 17.33
N TRP A 407 -17.60 0.55 16.37
CA TRP A 407 -17.65 -0.30 15.18
C TRP A 407 -17.59 -1.80 15.54
N LEU A 408 -16.68 -2.20 16.44
CA LEU A 408 -16.62 -3.58 16.95
C LEU A 408 -17.94 -4.00 17.60
N LYS A 409 -18.54 -3.15 18.48
CA LYS A 409 -19.85 -3.41 19.09
C LYS A 409 -20.95 -3.56 18.02
N SER A 410 -20.93 -2.72 16.98
CA SER A 410 -21.91 -2.81 15.89
C SER A 410 -21.84 -4.13 15.11
N LYS A 411 -20.64 -4.75 15.07
CA LYS A 411 -20.42 -6.09 14.50
C LYS A 411 -20.71 -7.23 15.50
N GLY A 412 -21.10 -6.91 16.74
CA GLY A 412 -21.39 -7.88 17.81
C GLY A 412 -20.16 -8.32 18.62
N GLU A 413 -19.01 -7.68 18.42
CA GLU A 413 -17.71 -8.02 19.00
C GLU A 413 -17.44 -7.24 20.30
N ASN A 414 -18.34 -7.41 21.29
CA ASN A 414 -18.32 -6.64 22.53
C ASN A 414 -17.06 -6.87 23.37
N GLU A 415 -16.58 -8.12 23.44
CA GLU A 415 -15.38 -8.48 24.20
C GLU A 415 -14.13 -7.80 23.61
N ALA A 416 -13.99 -7.79 22.28
CA ALA A 416 -12.91 -7.09 21.61
C ALA A 416 -12.98 -5.57 21.81
N ALA A 417 -14.18 -5.00 21.81
CA ALA A 417 -14.38 -3.57 22.07
C ALA A 417 -14.00 -3.18 23.51
N GLU A 418 -14.33 -4.02 24.51
CA GLU A 418 -13.95 -3.81 25.90
C GLU A 418 -12.44 -3.95 26.08
N TRP A 419 -11.82 -4.97 25.49
CA TRP A 419 -10.38 -5.17 25.54
C TRP A 419 -9.62 -4.00 24.88
N LEU A 420 -10.10 -3.50 23.74
CA LEU A 420 -9.48 -2.35 23.06
C LEU A 420 -9.42 -1.11 23.96
N GLY A 421 -10.39 -0.92 24.85
CA GLY A 421 -10.41 0.14 25.86
C GLY A 421 -9.29 0.03 26.91
N THR A 422 -8.57 -1.09 26.98
CA THR A 422 -7.48 -1.32 27.92
C THR A 422 -6.09 -1.04 27.32
N VAL A 423 -6.00 -0.85 25.99
CA VAL A 423 -4.74 -0.61 25.28
C VAL A 423 -4.71 0.79 24.69
N ASP A 424 -3.53 1.42 24.72
CA ASP A 424 -3.32 2.69 24.03
C ASP A 424 -3.24 2.43 22.52
N THR A 425 -4.10 3.08 21.74
CA THR A 425 -4.12 2.95 20.29
C THR A 425 -4.39 4.27 19.60
N ARG A 426 -3.60 4.60 18.59
CA ARG A 426 -3.77 5.80 17.77
C ARG A 426 -4.16 5.48 16.34
N VAL A 427 -3.66 4.39 15.81
CA VAL A 427 -3.93 3.94 14.45
C VAL A 427 -4.33 2.47 14.49
N ALA A 428 -5.29 2.11 13.68
CA ALA A 428 -5.68 0.73 13.44
C ALA A 428 -5.78 0.45 11.94
N ILE A 429 -5.40 -0.75 11.56
CA ILE A 429 -5.51 -1.32 10.20
C ILE A 429 -6.27 -2.63 10.29
N CYS A 430 -6.92 -3.03 9.21
CA CYS A 430 -7.63 -4.29 9.16
C CYS A 430 -7.28 -5.09 7.90
N ASN A 431 -7.59 -6.38 7.93
CA ASN A 431 -7.59 -7.22 6.74
C ASN A 431 -8.86 -6.98 5.89
N SER A 432 -8.93 -7.66 4.74
CA SER A 432 -9.97 -7.46 3.73
C SER A 432 -11.41 -7.65 4.22
N ASN A 433 -11.63 -8.48 5.23
CA ASN A 433 -12.97 -8.77 5.78
C ASN A 433 -13.21 -8.14 7.16
N GLY A 434 -12.28 -7.33 7.68
CA GLY A 434 -12.39 -6.68 8.98
C GLY A 434 -12.31 -7.63 10.19
N ARG A 435 -11.87 -8.88 10.01
CA ARG A 435 -11.79 -9.90 11.09
C ARG A 435 -10.42 -9.98 11.75
N VAL A 436 -9.39 -9.43 11.13
CA VAL A 436 -8.07 -9.26 11.72
C VAL A 436 -7.76 -7.77 11.76
N ILE A 437 -7.57 -7.24 12.95
CA ILE A 437 -7.33 -5.83 13.19
C ILE A 437 -6.03 -5.70 13.97
N SER A 438 -5.17 -4.81 13.55
CA SER A 438 -3.93 -4.49 14.25
C SER A 438 -3.84 -2.99 14.46
N GLY A 439 -3.20 -2.58 15.53
CA GLY A 439 -2.96 -1.17 15.80
C GLY A 439 -1.69 -0.93 16.59
N PHE A 440 -1.37 0.34 16.76
CA PHE A 440 -0.22 0.76 17.55
C PHE A 440 -0.48 2.07 18.30
N SER A 441 0.26 2.24 19.42
CA SER A 441 0.26 3.44 20.25
C SER A 441 1.11 4.57 19.63
N GLY A 442 1.04 5.75 20.23
CA GLY A 442 1.73 6.95 19.75
C GLY A 442 3.25 6.97 19.90
N MET A 443 3.82 8.09 19.46
CA MET A 443 5.28 8.32 19.47
C MET A 443 5.86 8.22 20.90
N GLY A 444 6.98 7.46 21.04
CA GLY A 444 7.79 7.38 22.25
C GLY A 444 7.87 6.00 22.91
N SER A 445 6.84 5.19 22.84
CA SER A 445 6.89 3.76 23.20
C SER A 445 5.90 3.02 22.28
N TYR A 446 6.39 2.67 21.10
CA TYR A 446 5.57 1.93 20.14
C TYR A 446 5.15 0.59 20.73
N ARG A 447 3.88 0.47 21.11
CA ARG A 447 3.25 -0.79 21.46
C ARG A 447 2.27 -1.12 20.36
N SER A 448 2.39 -2.29 19.80
CA SER A 448 1.43 -2.80 18.83
C SER A 448 0.58 -3.89 19.45
N TRP A 449 -0.56 -4.10 18.86
CA TRP A 449 -1.50 -5.12 19.29
C TRP A 449 -2.21 -5.75 18.07
N ILE A 450 -2.81 -6.92 18.29
CA ILE A 450 -3.62 -7.59 17.28
C ILE A 450 -4.90 -8.17 17.91
N ILE A 451 -5.99 -8.03 17.19
CA ILE A 451 -7.28 -8.68 17.43
C ILE A 451 -7.53 -9.62 16.24
N LYS A 452 -7.75 -10.90 16.52
CA LYS A 452 -8.28 -11.85 15.55
C LYS A 452 -9.67 -12.26 16.04
N LEU A 453 -10.68 -11.78 15.34
CA LEU A 453 -12.08 -12.12 15.62
C LEU A 453 -12.35 -13.53 15.09
N ASP A 454 -13.20 -14.25 15.77
CA ASP A 454 -13.63 -15.57 15.29
C ASP A 454 -14.17 -15.47 13.87
N GLU A 455 -13.82 -16.40 13.02
CA GLU A 455 -14.55 -16.54 11.78
C GLU A 455 -16.01 -16.72 12.18
N THR A 456 -16.85 -15.75 11.83
CA THR A 456 -18.29 -15.93 11.97
C THR A 456 -18.56 -17.28 11.33
N PRO A 457 -19.11 -18.30 12.06
CA PRO A 457 -19.47 -19.53 11.38
C PRO A 457 -20.25 -19.06 10.15
N THR A 458 -19.87 -19.50 8.97
CA THR A 458 -20.45 -19.09 7.68
C THR A 458 -21.95 -19.46 7.62
N GLY A 459 -22.68 -18.90 8.53
CA GLY A 459 -24.10 -18.66 8.45
C GLY A 459 -24.20 -17.38 7.63
N ILE A 460 -24.50 -17.52 6.38
CA ILE A 460 -24.73 -16.44 5.42
C ILE A 460 -25.46 -15.31 6.12
N THR A 461 -24.71 -14.27 6.51
CA THR A 461 -25.27 -13.02 7.02
C THR A 461 -25.55 -12.14 5.82
N GLY A 462 -26.82 -11.82 5.58
CA GLY A 462 -27.20 -10.74 4.69
C GLY A 462 -27.45 -11.12 3.23
N ILE A 463 -28.46 -11.92 2.98
CA ILE A 463 -29.35 -11.61 1.86
C ILE A 463 -30.50 -10.84 2.48
N GLU A 464 -30.58 -9.52 2.23
CA GLU A 464 -31.80 -8.77 2.49
C GLU A 464 -32.94 -9.48 1.77
N GLN A 465 -33.97 -9.86 2.51
CA GLN A 465 -35.16 -10.44 1.96
C GLN A 465 -35.93 -9.35 1.19
N SER A 466 -35.67 -9.23 -0.11
CA SER A 466 -36.75 -8.82 -0.96
C SER A 466 -37.78 -9.96 -0.93
N GLY A 467 -38.96 -9.70 -0.40
CA GLY A 467 -40.01 -10.70 -0.26
C GLY A 467 -40.28 -11.40 -1.59
N ASN A 468 -40.51 -12.71 -1.52
CA ASN A 468 -40.84 -13.62 -2.62
C ASN A 468 -39.69 -13.98 -3.58
N SER A 469 -38.58 -14.49 -3.08
CA SER A 469 -37.60 -15.18 -3.92
C SER A 469 -37.82 -16.69 -3.92
N HIS A 470 -37.70 -17.30 -5.11
CA HIS A 470 -37.73 -18.74 -5.29
C HIS A 470 -36.51 -19.38 -4.59
N VAL A 471 -36.74 -20.31 -3.67
CA VAL A 471 -35.69 -20.87 -2.80
C VAL A 471 -35.70 -22.40 -2.82
N LYS A 472 -34.54 -22.99 -2.45
CA LYS A 472 -34.40 -24.43 -2.22
C LYS A 472 -34.11 -24.68 -0.73
N ALA A 473 -34.83 -25.59 -0.14
CA ALA A 473 -34.57 -26.11 1.21
C ALA A 473 -33.79 -27.42 1.14
N TYR A 474 -32.70 -27.50 1.91
CA TYR A 474 -31.84 -28.66 1.98
C TYR A 474 -31.93 -29.30 3.40
N ASP A 475 -31.86 -30.61 3.47
CA ASP A 475 -31.64 -31.31 4.73
C ASP A 475 -30.16 -31.22 5.15
N LEU A 476 -29.83 -31.74 6.36
CA LEU A 476 -28.44 -31.73 6.86
C LEU A 476 -27.48 -32.61 6.06
N GLN A 477 -27.99 -33.44 5.14
CA GLN A 477 -27.22 -34.25 4.22
C GLN A 477 -27.03 -33.57 2.84
N GLY A 478 -27.52 -32.30 2.68
CA GLY A 478 -27.38 -31.51 1.45
C GLY A 478 -28.40 -31.90 0.33
N ARG A 479 -29.43 -32.71 0.65
CA ARG A 479 -30.47 -33.07 -0.33
C ARG A 479 -31.58 -32.02 -0.35
N ILE A 480 -32.05 -31.65 -1.54
CA ILE A 480 -33.21 -30.75 -1.71
C ILE A 480 -34.46 -31.49 -1.17
N VAL A 481 -35.14 -30.87 -0.22
CA VAL A 481 -36.38 -31.38 0.39
C VAL A 481 -37.61 -30.54 0.03
N ALA A 482 -37.42 -29.30 -0.44
CA ALA A 482 -38.47 -28.44 -0.97
C ALA A 482 -37.86 -27.36 -1.86
N GLU A 483 -38.63 -26.90 -2.84
CA GLU A 483 -38.27 -25.81 -3.77
C GLU A 483 -39.52 -25.00 -4.09
N GLY A 484 -39.46 -23.68 -4.09
CA GLY A 484 -40.57 -22.75 -4.38
C GLY A 484 -40.38 -21.41 -3.71
N GLU A 485 -41.44 -20.62 -3.61
CA GLU A 485 -41.42 -19.34 -2.91
C GLU A 485 -41.09 -19.51 -1.43
N TYR A 486 -40.28 -18.62 -0.86
CA TYR A 486 -39.73 -18.79 0.50
C TYR A 486 -40.79 -19.10 1.58
N ASN A 487 -41.91 -18.34 1.56
CA ASN A 487 -42.96 -18.56 2.55
C ASN A 487 -43.70 -19.90 2.37
N GLU A 488 -43.90 -20.35 1.13
CA GLU A 488 -44.51 -21.65 0.84
C GLU A 488 -43.59 -22.80 1.26
N VAL A 489 -42.32 -22.72 0.89
CA VAL A 489 -41.29 -23.67 1.27
C VAL A 489 -41.22 -23.80 2.78
N ARG A 490 -41.09 -22.68 3.52
CA ARG A 490 -41.01 -22.68 4.98
C ARG A 490 -42.23 -23.28 5.67
N ASN A 491 -43.43 -22.98 5.19
CA ASN A 491 -44.69 -23.45 5.79
C ASN A 491 -44.98 -24.92 5.51
N ASN A 492 -44.42 -25.50 4.44
CA ASN A 492 -44.62 -26.88 4.03
C ASN A 492 -43.54 -27.83 4.56
N LEU A 493 -42.48 -27.31 5.20
CA LEU A 493 -41.44 -28.19 5.81
C LEU A 493 -41.95 -28.85 7.07
N LYS A 494 -41.64 -30.13 7.21
CA LYS A 494 -41.91 -30.90 8.44
C LYS A 494 -40.96 -30.42 9.55
N ARG A 495 -41.35 -30.72 10.81
CA ARG A 495 -40.49 -30.44 11.97
C ARG A 495 -39.06 -30.96 11.74
N GLY A 496 -38.07 -30.10 11.82
CA GLY A 496 -36.69 -30.48 11.54
C GLY A 496 -35.74 -29.26 11.40
N ILE A 497 -34.50 -29.54 11.02
CA ILE A 497 -33.47 -28.55 10.74
C ILE A 497 -33.18 -28.56 9.22
N TYR A 498 -33.26 -27.44 8.61
CA TYR A 498 -33.06 -27.25 7.17
C TYR A 498 -32.11 -26.11 6.87
N ILE A 499 -31.53 -26.10 5.69
CA ILE A 499 -30.75 -24.98 5.14
C ILE A 499 -31.54 -24.40 3.98
N ILE A 500 -31.96 -23.10 4.10
CA ILE A 500 -32.67 -22.37 3.06
C ILE A 500 -31.88 -21.10 2.81
N ASN A 501 -31.51 -20.83 1.56
CA ASN A 501 -30.64 -19.69 1.21
C ASN A 501 -29.39 -19.63 2.08
N GLY A 502 -28.77 -20.81 2.32
CA GLY A 502 -27.59 -20.94 3.18
C GLY A 502 -27.84 -20.73 4.68
N ARG A 503 -29.07 -20.43 5.13
CA ARG A 503 -29.40 -20.23 6.56
C ARG A 503 -29.98 -21.49 7.18
N LYS A 504 -29.55 -21.79 8.40
CA LYS A 504 -30.12 -22.84 9.21
C LYS A 504 -31.49 -22.43 9.74
N ILE A 505 -32.54 -23.10 9.31
CA ILE A 505 -33.93 -22.90 9.77
C ILE A 505 -34.35 -24.09 10.64
N VAL A 506 -34.87 -23.77 11.83
CA VAL A 506 -35.46 -24.79 12.71
C VAL A 506 -36.98 -24.68 12.59
N VAL A 507 -37.60 -25.71 12.03
CA VAL A 507 -39.06 -25.81 11.96
C VAL A 507 -39.51 -26.61 13.20
N LYS A 508 -40.32 -25.96 14.06
CA LYS A 508 -40.80 -26.53 15.34
C LYS A 508 -42.08 -27.34 15.19
#